data_51bd20b44c67638596e5bd027a677cf3
#
_entry.id   51bd20b44c67638596e5bd027a677cf3
#
_cell.length_a   1.000
_cell.length_b   1.000
_cell.length_c   1.000
_cell.angle_alpha   90.00
_cell.angle_beta   90.00
_cell.angle_gamma   90.00
#
_symmetry.space_group_name_H-M   'P 1'
#
loop_
_entity.id
_entity.type
_entity.pdbx_description
1 polymer ?
#
loop_
_entity_poly.entity_id
_entity_poly.type
_entity_poly.pdbx_seq_one_letter_code
_entity_poly.pdbx_strand_id
1 'polypeptide(L)'
;MLFAVPGAFTPTCSVQHLPGFVTHSDSLKDKGADVVACISVNDPFVMAAWGKDRNAGEDVLMLSDGNAEFTSAIGLEMDGSGFGLGTRSQRYAMIIDDGVVSTLNVENGPALDVSSAEAILEVL
;
A
#
# COMPACT_ATOMS: atom_id res chain seq x y z
N MET A 1 4.81 1.57 9.06
CA MET A 1 3.45 1.39 8.53
C MET A 1 3.54 1.17 7.03
N LEU A 2 3.01 0.06 6.56
CA LEU A 2 3.08 -0.36 5.15
C LEU A 2 1.68 -0.64 4.63
N PHE A 3 1.35 -0.11 3.46
CA PHE A 3 0.13 -0.51 2.77
C PHE A 3 0.45 -0.99 1.35
N ALA A 4 -0.35 -1.91 0.86
CA ALA A 4 -0.18 -2.49 -0.46
C ALA A 4 -1.41 -2.26 -1.33
N VAL A 5 -1.15 -2.08 -2.61
CA VAL A 5 -2.18 -1.86 -3.62
C VAL A 5 -2.01 -2.89 -4.75
N PRO A 6 -3.10 -3.30 -5.41
CA PRO A 6 -3.01 -4.20 -6.56
C PRO A 6 -2.26 -3.63 -7.76
N GLY A 7 -2.27 -2.31 -7.93
CA GLY A 7 -1.51 -1.73 -9.03
C GLY A 7 -1.46 -0.22 -9.03
N ALA A 8 -0.27 0.32 -9.34
CA ALA A 8 -0.08 1.74 -9.58
C ALA A 8 -0.98 2.20 -10.75
N PHE A 9 -1.47 3.42 -10.67
CA PHE A 9 -2.34 4.05 -11.67
C PHE A 9 -3.72 3.39 -11.84
N THR A 10 -4.06 2.36 -11.08
CA THR A 10 -5.41 1.79 -11.10
C THR A 10 -6.38 2.66 -10.30
N PRO A 11 -7.72 2.59 -10.57
CA PRO A 11 -8.66 3.59 -10.06
C PRO A 11 -8.68 3.78 -8.54
N THR A 12 -9.02 2.76 -7.77
CA THR A 12 -9.11 2.88 -6.30
C THR A 12 -7.77 3.19 -5.66
N CYS A 13 -6.70 2.59 -6.17
CA CYS A 13 -5.34 2.82 -5.68
C CYS A 13 -4.93 4.29 -5.87
N SER A 14 -5.27 4.88 -7.00
CA SER A 14 -4.86 6.24 -7.38
C SER A 14 -5.78 7.33 -6.83
N VAL A 15 -7.08 7.04 -6.67
CA VAL A 15 -8.08 8.05 -6.29
C VAL A 15 -8.35 8.05 -4.79
N GLN A 16 -8.23 6.92 -4.13
CA GLN A 16 -8.60 6.77 -2.72
C GLN A 16 -7.46 6.31 -1.82
N HIS A 17 -6.81 5.19 -2.14
CA HIS A 17 -5.89 4.55 -1.20
C HIS A 17 -4.62 5.36 -0.98
N LEU A 18 -3.84 5.59 -2.01
CA LEU A 18 -2.62 6.40 -1.90
C LEU A 18 -2.91 7.83 -1.44
N PRO A 19 -3.87 8.56 -2.03
CA PRO A 19 -4.17 9.92 -1.58
C PRO A 19 -4.58 10.00 -0.11
N GLY A 20 -5.31 9.00 0.40
CA GLY A 20 -5.66 8.93 1.81
C GLY A 20 -4.45 8.89 2.72
N PHE A 21 -3.44 8.08 2.39
CA PHE A 21 -2.20 8.01 3.16
C PHE A 21 -1.34 9.25 3.01
N VAL A 22 -1.32 9.88 1.83
CA VAL A 22 -0.62 11.16 1.65
C VAL A 22 -1.26 12.25 2.52
N THR A 23 -2.59 12.34 2.50
CA THR A 23 -3.33 13.32 3.30
C THR A 23 -3.13 13.13 4.81
N HIS A 24 -3.10 11.88 5.27
CA HIS A 24 -3.01 11.56 6.69
C HIS A 24 -1.59 11.22 7.16
N SER A 25 -0.56 11.44 6.33
CA SER A 25 0.80 11.04 6.66
C SER A 25 1.31 11.69 7.95
N ASP A 26 1.04 12.98 8.14
CA ASP A 26 1.45 13.71 9.35
C ASP A 26 0.75 13.14 10.59
N SER A 27 -0.54 12.85 10.50
CA SER A 27 -1.30 12.26 11.62
C SER A 27 -0.78 10.86 11.98
N LEU A 28 -0.40 10.07 10.98
CA LEU A 28 0.18 8.74 11.19
C LEU A 28 1.54 8.85 11.89
N LYS A 29 2.37 9.79 11.49
CA LYS A 29 3.68 10.04 12.10
C LYS A 29 3.53 10.57 13.52
N ASP A 30 2.57 11.45 13.78
CA ASP A 30 2.27 11.97 15.11
C ASP A 30 1.83 10.86 16.08
N LYS A 31 1.20 9.80 15.55
CA LYS A 31 0.79 8.63 16.33
C LYS A 31 1.89 7.57 16.47
N GLY A 32 3.09 7.81 15.95
CA GLY A 32 4.25 6.99 16.17
C GLY A 32 4.77 6.23 14.95
N ALA A 33 4.20 6.40 13.77
CA ALA A 33 4.73 5.81 12.56
C ALA A 33 5.99 6.55 12.11
N ASP A 34 7.13 5.90 12.14
CA ASP A 34 8.39 6.48 11.67
C ASP A 34 8.41 6.62 10.15
N VAL A 35 7.83 5.64 9.46
CA VAL A 35 7.78 5.57 7.99
C VAL A 35 6.39 5.14 7.56
N VAL A 36 5.86 5.81 6.54
CA VAL A 36 4.67 5.39 5.80
C VAL A 36 5.12 4.96 4.42
N ALA A 37 4.86 3.71 4.04
CA ALA A 37 5.32 3.14 2.77
C ALA A 37 4.19 2.47 2.01
N CYS A 38 4.25 2.57 0.69
CA CYS A 38 3.35 1.90 -0.25
C CYS A 38 4.14 0.88 -1.06
N ILE A 39 3.65 -0.35 -1.15
CA ILE A 39 4.25 -1.40 -1.97
C ILE A 39 3.25 -1.91 -3.01
N SER A 40 3.75 -2.25 -4.17
CA SER A 40 2.94 -2.85 -5.24
C SER A 40 3.80 -3.73 -6.13
N VAL A 41 3.17 -4.70 -6.78
CA VAL A 41 3.82 -5.54 -7.81
C VAL A 41 3.87 -4.73 -9.11
N ASN A 42 4.73 -3.73 -9.09
CA ASN A 42 5.08 -2.84 -10.22
C ASN A 42 6.58 -2.61 -10.17
N ASP A 43 7.17 -2.30 -11.32
CA ASP A 43 8.60 -1.99 -11.36
C ASP A 43 8.91 -0.65 -10.66
N PRO A 44 10.19 -0.40 -10.31
CA PRO A 44 10.54 0.81 -9.57
C PRO A 44 10.32 2.11 -10.38
N PHE A 45 10.40 2.05 -11.69
CA PHE A 45 10.18 3.24 -12.53
C PHE A 45 8.70 3.64 -12.52
N VAL A 46 7.81 2.67 -12.61
CA VAL A 46 6.36 2.91 -12.50
C VAL A 46 6.01 3.43 -11.11
N MET A 47 6.58 2.85 -10.05
CA MET A 47 6.31 3.30 -8.69
C MET A 47 6.80 4.73 -8.46
N ALA A 48 7.97 5.09 -8.97
CA ALA A 48 8.49 6.46 -8.88
C ALA A 48 7.59 7.45 -9.62
N ALA A 49 7.16 7.10 -10.82
CA ALA A 49 6.27 7.94 -11.62
C ALA A 49 4.90 8.13 -10.96
N TRP A 50 4.35 7.06 -10.38
CA TRP A 50 3.06 7.12 -9.69
C TRP A 50 3.14 7.98 -8.43
N GLY A 51 4.19 7.82 -7.63
CA GLY A 51 4.41 8.66 -6.46
C GLY A 51 4.51 10.14 -6.81
N LYS A 52 5.19 10.48 -7.88
CA LYS A 52 5.30 11.84 -8.39
C LYS A 52 3.96 12.38 -8.88
N ASP A 53 3.22 11.57 -9.66
CA ASP A 53 1.91 11.93 -10.19
C ASP A 53 0.90 12.23 -9.07
N ARG A 54 0.97 11.49 -7.97
CA ARG A 54 0.05 11.63 -6.83
C ARG A 54 0.62 12.46 -5.67
N ASN A 55 1.72 13.15 -5.89
CA ASN A 55 2.34 14.06 -4.91
C ASN A 55 2.68 13.36 -3.59
N ALA A 56 3.12 12.10 -3.64
CA ALA A 56 3.53 11.36 -2.45
C ALA A 56 4.77 11.98 -1.80
N GLY A 57 5.70 12.50 -2.62
CA GLY A 57 6.88 13.22 -2.15
C GLY A 57 7.68 12.42 -1.12
N GLU A 58 7.96 13.05 0.01
CA GLU A 58 8.61 12.42 1.16
C GLU A 58 7.60 11.83 2.16
N ASP A 59 6.31 12.08 1.96
CA ASP A 59 5.26 11.66 2.89
C ASP A 59 5.04 10.14 2.85
N VAL A 60 5.13 9.55 1.66
CA VAL A 60 4.93 8.11 1.46
C VAL A 60 6.10 7.57 0.63
N LEU A 61 6.83 6.62 1.21
CA LEU A 61 7.91 5.92 0.53
C LEU A 61 7.31 4.91 -0.47
N MET A 62 7.69 5.04 -1.75
CA MET A 62 7.18 4.16 -2.80
C MET A 62 8.11 2.98 -3.00
N LEU A 63 7.62 1.76 -2.76
CA LEU A 63 8.40 0.52 -2.85
C LEU A 63 7.93 -0.33 -4.02
N SER A 64 8.87 -0.92 -4.74
CA SER A 64 8.61 -1.85 -5.84
C SER A 64 8.78 -3.29 -5.38
N ASP A 65 7.77 -4.12 -5.66
CA ASP A 65 7.86 -5.58 -5.57
C ASP A 65 7.63 -6.16 -6.98
N GLY A 66 8.45 -5.71 -7.93
CA GLY A 66 8.26 -5.97 -9.36
C GLY A 66 8.15 -7.45 -9.73
N ASN A 67 8.84 -8.32 -9.02
CA ASN A 67 8.81 -9.77 -9.26
C ASN A 67 7.87 -10.52 -8.31
N ALA A 68 7.08 -9.80 -7.52
CA ALA A 68 6.16 -10.37 -6.52
C ALA A 68 6.83 -11.26 -5.47
N GLU A 69 8.13 -11.08 -5.23
CA GLU A 69 8.89 -11.91 -4.29
C GLU A 69 8.41 -11.72 -2.86
N PHE A 70 8.29 -10.47 -2.42
CA PHE A 70 7.79 -10.14 -1.09
C PHE A 70 6.32 -10.54 -0.93
N THR A 71 5.49 -10.19 -1.90
CA THR A 71 4.05 -10.49 -1.89
C THR A 71 3.78 -11.98 -1.79
N SER A 72 4.52 -12.79 -2.56
CA SER A 72 4.41 -14.25 -2.51
C SER A 72 4.94 -14.83 -1.20
N ALA A 73 6.03 -14.27 -0.66
CA ALA A 73 6.62 -14.74 0.59
C ALA A 73 5.67 -14.57 1.78
N ILE A 74 4.84 -13.54 1.79
CA ILE A 74 3.85 -13.32 2.86
C ILE A 74 2.46 -13.91 2.54
N GLY A 75 2.30 -14.57 1.38
CA GLY A 75 1.06 -15.25 1.02
C GLY A 75 -0.10 -14.33 0.66
N LEU A 76 0.16 -13.10 0.22
CA LEU A 76 -0.87 -12.11 -0.10
C LEU A 76 -0.93 -11.77 -1.60
N GLU A 77 -0.54 -12.71 -2.45
CA GLU A 77 -0.68 -12.56 -3.89
C GLU A 77 -2.16 -12.62 -4.32
N MET A 78 -2.42 -11.96 -5.45
CA MET A 78 -3.73 -11.92 -6.09
C MET A 78 -3.55 -12.25 -7.58
N ASP A 79 -4.40 -13.10 -8.11
CA ASP A 79 -4.43 -13.38 -9.54
C ASP A 79 -5.27 -12.32 -10.26
N GLY A 80 -4.61 -11.39 -10.92
CA GLY A 80 -5.23 -10.35 -11.72
C GLY A 80 -5.31 -10.67 -13.20
N SER A 81 -5.08 -11.93 -13.60
CA SER A 81 -5.04 -12.33 -15.03
C SER A 81 -6.35 -12.05 -15.77
N GLY A 82 -7.49 -12.08 -15.08
CA GLY A 82 -8.79 -11.73 -15.67
C GLY A 82 -8.90 -10.29 -16.15
N PHE A 83 -8.02 -9.41 -15.66
CA PHE A 83 -7.97 -7.99 -16.02
C PHE A 83 -6.68 -7.64 -16.76
N GLY A 84 -5.91 -8.63 -17.18
CA GLY A 84 -4.63 -8.40 -17.86
C GLY A 84 -3.52 -7.93 -16.92
N LEU A 85 -3.67 -8.11 -15.61
CA LEU A 85 -2.72 -7.62 -14.61
C LEU A 85 -1.68 -8.66 -14.17
N GLY A 86 -1.95 -9.95 -14.42
CA GLY A 86 -1.08 -11.03 -13.95
C GLY A 86 -1.09 -11.17 -12.43
N THR A 87 0.03 -11.59 -11.86
CA THR A 87 0.17 -11.71 -10.41
C THR A 87 0.34 -10.34 -9.78
N ARG A 88 -0.52 -10.03 -8.83
CA ARG A 88 -0.51 -8.77 -8.09
C ARG A 88 -0.62 -9.02 -6.59
N SER A 89 -0.60 -7.96 -5.80
CA SER A 89 -0.85 -8.02 -4.36
C SER A 89 -2.33 -7.84 -4.06
N GLN A 90 -2.80 -8.51 -3.02
CA GLN A 90 -4.04 -8.11 -2.37
C GLN A 90 -3.88 -6.71 -1.79
N ARG A 91 -4.99 -6.02 -1.55
CA ARG A 91 -4.99 -4.72 -0.89
C ARG A 91 -4.96 -4.93 0.62
N TYR A 92 -3.95 -4.36 1.28
CA TYR A 92 -3.84 -4.49 2.74
C TYR A 92 -3.12 -3.28 3.33
N ALA A 93 -3.19 -3.18 4.65
CA ALA A 93 -2.34 -2.27 5.42
C ALA A 93 -1.84 -3.02 6.65
N MET A 94 -0.59 -2.77 7.04
CA MET A 94 -0.01 -3.41 8.21
C MET A 94 0.83 -2.42 9.01
N ILE A 95 0.88 -2.65 10.31
CA ILE A 95 1.78 -1.97 11.22
C ILE A 95 2.91 -2.92 11.54
N ILE A 96 4.14 -2.49 11.28
CA ILE A 96 5.34 -3.26 11.57
C ILE A 96 6.09 -2.52 12.68
N ASP A 97 6.31 -3.19 13.79
CA ASP A 97 7.03 -2.64 14.94
C ASP A 97 8.27 -3.49 15.19
N ASP A 98 9.45 -2.90 14.98
CA ASP A 98 10.74 -3.56 15.16
C ASP A 98 10.82 -4.91 14.43
N GLY A 99 10.40 -4.92 13.16
CA GLY A 99 10.43 -6.11 12.30
C GLY A 99 9.30 -7.11 12.51
N VAL A 100 8.37 -6.83 13.43
CA VAL A 100 7.24 -7.69 13.74
C VAL A 100 5.93 -7.04 13.31
N VAL A 101 5.10 -7.77 12.55
CA VAL A 101 3.76 -7.31 12.17
C VAL A 101 2.85 -7.37 13.40
N SER A 102 2.43 -6.20 13.89
CA SER A 102 1.53 -6.10 15.04
C SER A 102 0.06 -6.00 14.63
N THR A 103 -0.21 -5.48 13.43
CA THR A 103 -1.56 -5.35 12.88
C THR A 103 -1.51 -5.64 11.39
N LEU A 104 -2.45 -6.44 10.89
CA LEU A 104 -2.61 -6.72 9.47
C LEU A 104 -4.08 -6.68 9.10
N ASN A 105 -4.46 -5.72 8.26
CA ASN A 105 -5.82 -5.55 7.77
C ASN A 105 -5.83 -5.81 6.26
N VAL A 106 -6.38 -6.95 5.86
CA VAL A 106 -6.49 -7.35 4.45
C VAL A 106 -7.92 -7.11 3.97
N GLU A 107 -8.06 -6.45 2.82
CA GLU A 107 -9.37 -6.22 2.24
C GLU A 107 -9.99 -7.51 1.74
N ASN A 108 -11.31 -7.60 1.89
CA ASN A 108 -12.09 -8.72 1.38
C ASN A 108 -12.74 -8.31 0.05
N GLY A 109 -11.91 -8.16 -0.98
CA GLY A 109 -12.34 -7.72 -2.31
C GLY A 109 -11.68 -6.42 -2.76
N PRO A 110 -12.16 -5.79 -3.84
CA PRO A 110 -11.51 -4.63 -4.44
C PRO A 110 -11.75 -3.30 -3.70
N ALA A 111 -12.72 -3.24 -2.81
CA ALA A 111 -13.09 -2.01 -2.10
C ALA A 111 -12.05 -1.60 -1.07
N LEU A 112 -12.02 -0.32 -0.73
CA LEU A 112 -11.17 0.25 0.31
C LEU A 112 -11.98 0.46 1.58
N ASP A 113 -11.63 -0.23 2.65
CA ASP A 113 -12.31 -0.16 3.94
C ASP A 113 -11.29 -0.31 5.08
N VAL A 114 -10.93 -1.55 5.41
CA VAL A 114 -10.10 -1.85 6.59
C VAL A 114 -8.62 -1.49 6.41
N SER A 115 -8.17 -1.27 5.19
CA SER A 115 -6.78 -0.90 4.87
C SER A 115 -6.60 0.59 4.60
N SER A 116 -7.62 1.41 4.82
CA SER A 116 -7.54 2.86 4.65
C SER A 116 -6.66 3.50 5.71
N ALA A 117 -6.21 4.73 5.43
CA ALA A 117 -5.46 5.52 6.40
C ALA A 117 -6.27 5.78 7.67
N GLU A 118 -7.56 6.06 7.51
CA GLU A 118 -8.48 6.27 8.64
C GLU A 118 -8.59 5.03 9.52
N ALA A 119 -8.71 3.85 8.91
CA ALA A 119 -8.79 2.59 9.66
C ALA A 119 -7.49 2.31 10.44
N ILE A 120 -6.34 2.61 9.85
CA ILE A 120 -5.05 2.44 10.54
C ILE A 120 -4.88 3.47 11.65
N LEU A 121 -5.33 4.70 11.48
CA LEU A 121 -5.27 5.71 12.53
C LEU A 121 -6.03 5.29 13.79
N GLU A 122 -7.12 4.53 13.64
CA GLU A 122 -7.91 4.04 14.77
C GLU A 122 -7.17 3.01 15.63
N VAL A 123 -6.21 2.29 15.07
CA VAL A 123 -5.49 1.21 15.76
C VAL A 123 -4.03 1.55 16.09
N LEU A 124 -3.56 2.72 15.68
CA LEU A 124 -2.23 3.20 16.04
C LEU A 124 -2.14 3.74 17.47
#